data_02c2abae9f72dc4cac62eb0c07d87971
#
_entry.id   02c2abae9f72dc4cac62eb0c07d87971
#
_cell.length_a   1.000
_cell.length_b   1.000
_cell.length_c   1.000
_cell.angle_alpha   90.00
_cell.angle_beta   90.00
_cell.angle_gamma   90.00
#
_symmetry.space_group_name_H-M   'P 1'
#
loop_
_entity.id
_entity.type
_entity.pdbx_description
1 polymer ?
#
loop_
_entity_poly.entity_id
_entity_poly.type
_entity_poly.pdbx_seq_one_letter_code
_entity_poly.pdbx_strand_id
1 'polypeptide(L)'
;MVQDSIITGIASVVESRDNSTGGHINRTSAVVKILAKKLMNSQEVVLERDFLDTVIKVAPMHDLGKVAIDDVVLRKPGKFTEEEYAKMKSHSAEGARVIQKVLAEVDDEDMTRAAVNVAHFHHERWDGRGYPEGLKEEQIPVEARIMALADVFDALVSKRCYKEAFGFDRAFSIIEEGLGTQFDPVLGKLFLECRPELERLYIEMEEK
;
A
#
# COMPACT_ATOMS: atom_id res chain seq x y z
N MET A 1 17.90 -4.74 -9.91
CA MET A 1 18.47 -5.51 -8.77
C MET A 1 19.08 -4.61 -7.68
N VAL A 2 20.11 -3.78 -7.95
CA VAL A 2 20.68 -2.90 -6.88
C VAL A 2 19.70 -1.81 -6.45
N GLN A 3 19.02 -1.17 -7.40
CA GLN A 3 18.01 -0.13 -7.11
C GLN A 3 16.85 -0.69 -6.27
N ASP A 4 16.31 -1.85 -6.59
CA ASP A 4 15.20 -2.46 -5.86
C ASP A 4 15.59 -2.76 -4.41
N SER A 5 16.83 -3.23 -4.19
CA SER A 5 17.35 -3.49 -2.85
C SER A 5 17.53 -2.20 -2.03
N ILE A 6 17.93 -1.09 -2.68
CA ILE A 6 18.07 0.21 -2.01
C ILE A 6 16.68 0.75 -1.64
N ILE A 7 15.71 0.70 -2.55
CA ILE A 7 14.33 1.14 -2.29
C ILE A 7 13.74 0.38 -1.10
N THR A 8 13.80 -0.94 -1.14
CA THR A 8 13.30 -1.79 -0.05
C THR A 8 14.06 -1.52 1.26
N GLY A 9 15.37 -1.32 1.19
CA GLY A 9 16.20 -1.00 2.37
C GLY A 9 15.80 0.32 3.02
N ILE A 10 15.61 1.39 2.24
CA ILE A 10 15.16 2.70 2.75
C ILE A 10 13.76 2.57 3.38
N ALA A 11 12.83 1.91 2.68
CA ALA A 11 11.48 1.68 3.19
C ALA A 11 11.50 0.91 4.52
N SER A 12 12.33 -0.13 4.64
CA SER A 12 12.48 -0.91 5.87
C SER A 12 13.07 -0.09 7.03
N VAL A 13 13.98 0.85 6.75
CA VAL A 13 14.49 1.78 7.78
C VAL A 13 13.37 2.69 8.29
N VAL A 14 12.51 3.20 7.42
CA VAL A 14 11.35 4.02 7.82
C VAL A 14 10.36 3.18 8.62
N GLU A 15 10.05 1.97 8.15
CA GLU A 15 9.18 1.00 8.85
C GLU A 15 9.68 0.69 10.26
N SER A 16 10.98 0.57 10.47
CA SER A 16 11.57 0.26 11.79
C SER A 16 11.30 1.31 12.86
N ARG A 17 10.92 2.54 12.47
CA ARG A 17 10.47 3.59 13.39
C ARG A 17 9.01 3.44 13.83
N ASP A 18 8.21 2.78 13.01
CA ASP A 18 6.80 2.51 13.31
C ASP A 18 6.69 1.33 14.29
N ASN A 19 5.64 1.33 15.09
CA ASN A 19 5.33 0.19 15.98
C ASN A 19 4.72 -1.01 15.21
N SER A 20 4.90 -1.06 13.89
CA SER A 20 4.53 -2.22 13.09
C SER A 20 5.40 -3.42 13.49
N THR A 21 4.85 -4.61 13.39
CA THR A 21 5.53 -5.87 13.78
C THR A 21 6.70 -6.26 12.85
N GLY A 22 7.17 -5.33 12.01
CA GLY A 22 8.18 -5.59 10.99
C GLY A 22 7.64 -6.43 9.82
N GLY A 23 8.29 -6.29 8.65
CA GLY A 23 7.94 -7.07 7.46
C GLY A 23 6.69 -6.64 6.70
N HIS A 24 5.99 -5.59 7.13
CA HIS A 24 4.83 -5.02 6.41
C HIS A 24 5.20 -4.66 4.96
N ILE A 25 6.33 -3.99 4.76
CA ILE A 25 6.82 -3.62 3.42
C ILE A 25 7.00 -4.84 2.53
N ASN A 26 7.56 -5.92 3.07
CA ASN A 26 7.77 -7.15 2.30
C ASN A 26 6.44 -7.86 1.99
N ARG A 27 5.51 -7.90 2.96
CA ARG A 27 4.20 -8.53 2.77
C ARG A 27 3.35 -7.76 1.76
N THR A 28 3.21 -6.44 1.91
CA THR A 28 2.44 -5.61 0.98
C THR A 28 3.02 -5.65 -0.44
N SER A 29 4.33 -5.62 -0.59
CA SER A 29 4.99 -5.77 -1.90
C SER A 29 4.72 -7.13 -2.53
N ALA A 30 4.70 -8.20 -1.74
CA ALA A 30 4.37 -9.54 -2.23
C ALA A 30 2.88 -9.63 -2.64
N VAL A 31 1.98 -9.00 -1.88
CA VAL A 31 0.55 -8.91 -2.22
C VAL A 31 0.35 -8.14 -3.54
N VAL A 32 0.98 -6.98 -3.69
CA VAL A 32 0.97 -6.21 -4.96
C VAL A 32 1.47 -7.06 -6.12
N LYS A 33 2.54 -7.83 -5.92
CA LYS A 33 3.09 -8.72 -6.95
C LYS A 33 2.11 -9.83 -7.36
N ILE A 34 1.35 -10.40 -6.42
CA ILE A 34 0.32 -11.41 -6.72
C ILE A 34 -0.79 -10.77 -7.53
N LEU A 35 -1.32 -9.64 -7.10
CA LEU A 35 -2.38 -8.93 -7.81
C LEU A 35 -1.92 -8.48 -9.21
N ALA A 36 -0.72 -7.92 -9.35
CA ALA A 36 -0.17 -7.52 -10.63
C ALA A 36 -0.07 -8.69 -11.61
N LYS A 37 0.37 -9.88 -11.16
CA LYS A 37 0.37 -11.09 -11.98
C LYS A 37 -1.04 -11.51 -12.43
N LYS A 38 -2.03 -11.35 -11.57
CA LYS A 38 -3.43 -11.61 -11.91
C LYS A 38 -3.91 -10.62 -12.98
N LEU A 39 -3.60 -9.35 -12.83
CA LEU A 39 -3.94 -8.28 -13.77
C LEU A 39 -3.29 -8.48 -15.14
N MET A 40 -2.02 -8.91 -15.20
CA MET A 40 -1.32 -9.24 -16.46
C MET A 40 -2.04 -10.30 -17.30
N ASN A 41 -2.83 -11.17 -16.66
CA ASN A 41 -3.54 -12.27 -17.31
C ASN A 41 -5.07 -12.02 -17.39
N SER A 42 -5.55 -10.87 -16.93
CA SER A 42 -6.96 -10.50 -16.97
C SER A 42 -7.33 -9.92 -18.33
N GLN A 43 -8.59 -10.16 -18.74
CA GLN A 43 -9.20 -9.50 -19.90
C GLN A 43 -10.09 -8.31 -19.46
N GLU A 44 -10.38 -8.18 -18.17
CA GLU A 44 -11.25 -7.12 -17.64
C GLU A 44 -10.51 -5.81 -17.45
N VAL A 45 -9.19 -5.87 -17.20
CA VAL A 45 -8.32 -4.69 -17.01
C VAL A 45 -7.13 -4.83 -17.95
N VAL A 46 -6.98 -3.86 -18.85
CA VAL A 46 -5.85 -3.82 -19.79
C VAL A 46 -4.81 -2.85 -19.26
N LEU A 47 -3.76 -3.40 -18.65
CA LEU A 47 -2.59 -2.66 -18.18
C LEU A 47 -1.33 -3.25 -18.83
N GLU A 48 -0.42 -2.37 -19.23
CA GLU A 48 0.84 -2.80 -19.81
C GLU A 48 1.72 -3.53 -18.77
N ARG A 49 2.46 -4.52 -19.23
CA ARG A 49 3.32 -5.33 -18.36
C ARG A 49 4.38 -4.47 -17.67
N ASP A 50 5.03 -3.58 -18.43
CA ASP A 50 6.09 -2.71 -17.90
C ASP A 50 5.55 -1.76 -16.83
N PHE A 51 4.31 -1.28 -16.98
CA PHE A 51 3.62 -0.51 -15.95
C PHE A 51 3.42 -1.34 -14.67
N LEU A 52 2.91 -2.57 -14.78
CA LEU A 52 2.70 -3.44 -13.61
C LEU A 52 4.02 -3.84 -12.94
N ASP A 53 5.08 -4.06 -13.71
CA ASP A 53 6.42 -4.30 -13.17
C ASP A 53 6.94 -3.06 -12.42
N THR A 54 6.63 -1.86 -12.89
CA THR A 54 6.93 -0.60 -12.20
C THR A 54 6.15 -0.48 -10.90
N VAL A 55 4.83 -0.78 -10.89
CA VAL A 55 4.02 -0.76 -9.68
C VAL A 55 4.58 -1.69 -8.60
N ILE A 56 5.03 -2.88 -8.98
CA ILE A 56 5.67 -3.83 -8.05
C ILE A 56 6.94 -3.23 -7.44
N LYS A 57 7.77 -2.55 -8.24
CA LYS A 57 9.03 -1.95 -7.77
C LYS A 57 8.80 -0.81 -6.78
N VAL A 58 7.77 0.01 -7.01
CA VAL A 58 7.52 1.21 -6.20
C VAL A 58 6.63 0.96 -4.99
N ALA A 59 5.93 -0.17 -4.93
CA ALA A 59 5.05 -0.52 -3.80
C ALA A 59 5.70 -0.35 -2.41
N PRO A 60 7.00 -0.68 -2.18
CA PRO A 60 7.66 -0.43 -0.90
C PRO A 60 7.67 1.03 -0.47
N MET A 61 7.50 1.98 -1.40
CA MET A 61 7.65 3.40 -1.13
C MET A 61 6.38 4.08 -0.59
N HIS A 62 5.25 3.37 -0.50
CA HIS A 62 3.95 3.95 -0.13
C HIS A 62 3.99 4.73 1.19
N ASP A 63 4.72 4.23 2.16
CA ASP A 63 4.81 4.76 3.53
C ASP A 63 6.08 5.57 3.83
N LEU A 64 6.90 5.93 2.82
CA LEU A 64 8.14 6.69 3.02
C LEU A 64 7.93 8.02 3.75
N GLY A 65 6.76 8.62 3.58
CA GLY A 65 6.42 9.88 4.25
C GLY A 65 6.32 9.79 5.77
N LYS A 66 6.24 8.61 6.35
CA LYS A 66 6.32 8.41 7.80
C LYS A 66 7.64 8.93 8.39
N VAL A 67 8.68 9.11 7.55
CA VAL A 67 9.93 9.73 7.97
C VAL A 67 9.73 11.17 8.48
N ALA A 68 8.72 11.88 8.01
CA ALA A 68 8.39 13.25 8.41
C ALA A 68 7.43 13.33 9.61
N ILE A 69 6.95 12.20 10.11
CA ILE A 69 6.03 12.16 11.25
C ILE A 69 6.84 12.03 12.54
N ASP A 70 6.51 12.86 13.53
CA ASP A 70 7.18 12.83 14.85
C ASP A 70 6.89 11.51 15.58
N ASP A 71 7.88 10.96 16.27
CA ASP A 71 7.76 9.71 17.02
C ASP A 71 6.64 9.71 18.04
N VAL A 72 6.33 10.87 18.64
CA VAL A 72 5.21 11.01 19.59
C VAL A 72 3.86 10.65 18.95
N VAL A 73 3.67 10.99 17.68
CA VAL A 73 2.46 10.64 16.92
C VAL A 73 2.61 9.25 16.32
N LEU A 74 3.74 8.99 15.63
CA LEU A 74 3.98 7.74 14.90
C LEU A 74 3.88 6.51 15.82
N ARG A 75 4.41 6.62 17.04
CA ARG A 75 4.52 5.51 18.01
C ARG A 75 3.49 5.59 19.14
N LYS A 76 2.47 6.43 19.01
CA LYS A 76 1.46 6.60 20.05
C LYS A 76 0.70 5.31 20.33
N PRO A 77 0.70 4.82 21.57
CA PRO A 77 -0.16 3.71 21.94
C PRO A 77 -1.61 4.21 22.12
N GLY A 78 -2.53 3.72 21.28
CA GLY A 78 -3.96 4.01 21.41
C GLY A 78 -4.51 4.95 20.34
N LYS A 79 -5.67 5.56 20.60
CA LYS A 79 -6.37 6.39 19.60
C LYS A 79 -5.72 7.76 19.46
N PHE A 80 -5.68 8.25 18.23
CA PHE A 80 -5.24 9.62 17.93
C PHE A 80 -6.32 10.64 18.31
N THR A 81 -5.87 11.85 18.72
CA THR A 81 -6.73 13.05 18.68
C THR A 81 -6.96 13.45 17.21
N GLU A 82 -7.87 14.38 16.94
CA GLU A 82 -8.11 14.89 15.58
C GLU A 82 -6.84 15.52 14.97
N GLU A 83 -6.08 16.27 15.78
CA GLU A 83 -4.83 16.92 15.35
C GLU A 83 -3.74 15.89 15.05
N GLU A 84 -3.58 14.89 15.91
CA GLU A 84 -2.63 13.80 15.69
C GLU A 84 -3.00 12.95 14.46
N TYR A 85 -4.30 12.71 14.26
CA TYR A 85 -4.78 12.01 13.08
C TYR A 85 -4.54 12.82 11.80
N ALA A 86 -4.79 14.13 11.84
CA ALA A 86 -4.45 15.02 10.73
C ALA A 86 -2.95 15.00 10.43
N LYS A 87 -2.10 15.00 11.48
CA LYS A 87 -0.65 14.89 11.33
C LYS A 87 -0.25 13.52 10.78
N MET A 88 -0.85 12.42 11.25
CA MET A 88 -0.58 11.10 10.70
C MET A 88 -0.95 11.02 9.22
N LYS A 89 -2.10 11.57 8.80
CA LYS A 89 -2.52 11.60 7.40
C LYS A 89 -1.55 12.35 6.48
N SER A 90 -0.79 13.32 7.02
CA SER A 90 0.16 14.08 6.20
C SER A 90 1.31 13.23 5.64
N HIS A 91 1.54 11.99 6.14
CA HIS A 91 2.57 11.12 5.59
C HIS A 91 2.38 10.86 4.09
N SER A 92 1.13 10.85 3.58
CA SER A 92 0.86 10.66 2.16
C SER A 92 1.46 11.79 1.32
N ALA A 93 1.17 13.05 1.65
CA ALA A 93 1.72 14.22 0.97
C ALA A 93 3.24 14.38 1.20
N GLU A 94 3.72 14.11 2.42
CA GLU A 94 5.16 14.15 2.71
C GLU A 94 5.91 13.04 1.97
N GLY A 95 5.30 11.86 1.82
CA GLY A 95 5.84 10.76 1.02
C GLY A 95 6.07 11.15 -0.43
N ALA A 96 5.08 11.76 -1.06
CA ALA A 96 5.21 12.29 -2.42
C ALA A 96 6.38 13.29 -2.54
N ARG A 97 6.51 14.22 -1.58
CA ARG A 97 7.62 15.21 -1.55
C ARG A 97 8.99 14.57 -1.36
N VAL A 98 9.08 13.59 -0.46
CA VAL A 98 10.33 12.85 -0.21
C VAL A 98 10.74 12.08 -1.46
N ILE A 99 9.82 11.37 -2.10
CA ILE A 99 10.07 10.58 -3.30
C ILE A 99 10.55 11.47 -4.44
N GLN A 100 9.89 12.61 -4.70
CA GLN A 100 10.31 13.56 -5.72
C GLN A 100 11.75 14.02 -5.52
N LYS A 101 12.20 14.23 -4.26
CA LYS A 101 13.58 14.61 -3.97
C LYS A 101 14.56 13.44 -4.12
N VAL A 102 14.18 12.26 -3.65
CA VAL A 102 15.05 11.06 -3.70
C VAL A 102 15.26 10.59 -5.13
N LEU A 103 14.24 10.70 -5.97
CA LEU A 103 14.28 10.28 -7.37
C LEU A 103 14.57 11.40 -8.35
N ALA A 104 14.94 12.61 -7.89
CA ALA A 104 15.17 13.77 -8.76
C ALA A 104 16.25 13.56 -9.84
N GLU A 105 17.23 12.72 -9.56
CA GLU A 105 18.34 12.40 -10.49
C GLU A 105 18.11 11.05 -11.22
N VAL A 106 16.94 10.42 -11.07
CA VAL A 106 16.61 9.17 -11.73
C VAL A 106 15.96 9.48 -13.07
N ASP A 107 16.58 9.05 -14.16
CA ASP A 107 16.08 9.23 -15.53
C ASP A 107 15.03 8.16 -15.89
N ASP A 108 13.95 8.11 -15.07
CA ASP A 108 12.79 7.24 -15.25
C ASP A 108 11.54 7.98 -14.72
N GLU A 109 10.94 8.79 -15.58
CA GLU A 109 9.78 9.62 -15.22
C GLU A 109 8.55 8.77 -14.87
N ASP A 110 8.36 7.62 -15.53
CA ASP A 110 7.22 6.73 -15.28
C ASP A 110 7.34 6.08 -13.92
N MET A 111 8.52 5.63 -13.54
CA MET A 111 8.77 5.09 -12.20
C MET A 111 8.60 6.17 -11.13
N THR A 112 9.13 7.36 -11.36
CA THR A 112 9.01 8.48 -10.41
C THR A 112 7.55 8.86 -10.22
N ARG A 113 6.76 8.98 -11.31
CA ARG A 113 5.33 9.27 -11.25
C ARG A 113 4.57 8.18 -10.50
N ALA A 114 4.80 6.90 -10.80
CA ALA A 114 4.15 5.80 -10.12
C ALA A 114 4.49 5.77 -8.62
N ALA A 115 5.74 6.01 -8.24
CA ALA A 115 6.17 6.07 -6.84
C ALA A 115 5.48 7.21 -6.08
N VAL A 116 5.42 8.40 -6.69
CA VAL A 116 4.72 9.57 -6.13
C VAL A 116 3.24 9.26 -5.96
N ASN A 117 2.59 8.69 -6.97
CA ASN A 117 1.17 8.37 -6.93
C ASN A 117 0.84 7.32 -5.85
N VAL A 118 1.65 6.27 -5.74
CA VAL A 118 1.49 5.25 -4.70
C VAL A 118 1.59 5.87 -3.32
N ALA A 119 2.61 6.69 -3.05
CA ALA A 119 2.77 7.32 -1.74
C ALA A 119 1.68 8.36 -1.43
N HIS A 120 1.28 9.15 -2.42
CA HIS A 120 0.33 10.23 -2.22
C HIS A 120 -1.10 9.73 -2.06
N PHE A 121 -1.52 8.73 -2.86
CA PHE A 121 -2.93 8.38 -3.05
C PHE A 121 -3.35 7.01 -2.52
N HIS A 122 -2.47 6.21 -1.90
CA HIS A 122 -2.84 4.86 -1.42
C HIS A 122 -3.91 4.85 -0.32
N HIS A 123 -4.21 5.98 0.29
CA HIS A 123 -5.30 6.16 1.25
C HIS A 123 -6.54 6.84 0.66
N GLU A 124 -6.55 7.10 -0.64
CA GLU A 124 -7.79 7.49 -1.31
C GLU A 124 -8.76 6.32 -1.34
N ARG A 125 -10.04 6.65 -1.41
CA ARG A 125 -11.13 5.68 -1.42
C ARG A 125 -12.00 5.88 -2.66
N TRP A 126 -12.45 4.80 -3.23
CA TRP A 126 -13.31 4.81 -4.41
C TRP A 126 -14.50 5.77 -4.28
N ASP A 127 -15.08 5.87 -3.08
CA ASP A 127 -16.22 6.76 -2.77
C ASP A 127 -15.85 8.24 -2.55
N GLY A 128 -14.55 8.59 -2.60
CA GLY A 128 -14.04 9.94 -2.39
C GLY A 128 -13.98 10.39 -0.93
N ARG A 129 -14.13 9.47 0.02
CA ARG A 129 -13.99 9.75 1.46
C ARG A 129 -12.58 9.47 1.98
N GLY A 130 -11.63 9.27 1.07
CA GLY A 130 -10.22 9.08 1.36
C GLY A 130 -9.49 10.39 1.62
N TYR A 131 -8.16 10.30 1.61
CA TYR A 131 -7.25 11.43 1.73
C TYR A 131 -5.97 11.15 0.91
N PRO A 132 -5.19 12.20 0.55
CA PRO A 132 -5.30 13.60 1.01
C PRO A 132 -6.23 14.50 0.18
N GLU A 133 -6.58 14.12 -1.06
CA GLU A 133 -7.26 14.99 -2.01
C GLU A 133 -8.79 14.69 -2.13
N GLY A 134 -9.24 13.53 -1.64
CA GLY A 134 -10.62 13.08 -1.76
C GLY A 134 -11.02 12.72 -3.20
N LEU A 135 -10.07 12.15 -3.94
CA LEU A 135 -10.31 11.66 -5.30
C LEU A 135 -11.33 10.53 -5.31
N LYS A 136 -12.10 10.42 -6.41
CA LYS A 136 -13.15 9.40 -6.57
C LYS A 136 -12.87 8.52 -7.76
N GLU A 137 -13.23 7.25 -7.61
CA GLU A 137 -13.28 6.31 -8.73
C GLU A 137 -11.96 6.30 -9.51
N GLU A 138 -12.02 6.45 -10.82
CA GLU A 138 -10.86 6.41 -11.72
C GLU A 138 -10.00 7.69 -11.68
N GLN A 139 -10.41 8.72 -10.94
CA GLN A 139 -9.52 9.84 -10.64
C GLN A 139 -8.33 9.42 -9.79
N ILE A 140 -8.50 8.34 -8.99
CA ILE A 140 -7.42 7.76 -8.21
C ILE A 140 -6.50 6.98 -9.16
N PRO A 141 -5.18 7.28 -9.21
CA PRO A 141 -4.23 6.51 -10.02
C PRO A 141 -4.35 5.01 -9.76
N VAL A 142 -4.29 4.20 -10.82
CA VAL A 142 -4.53 2.74 -10.71
C VAL A 142 -3.51 2.06 -9.81
N GLU A 143 -2.27 2.50 -9.80
CA GLU A 143 -1.21 2.01 -8.91
C GLU A 143 -1.52 2.26 -7.44
N ALA A 144 -2.16 3.38 -7.12
CA ALA A 144 -2.62 3.68 -5.77
C ALA A 144 -3.82 2.82 -5.36
N ARG A 145 -4.76 2.54 -6.31
CA ARG A 145 -5.89 1.62 -6.08
C ARG A 145 -5.40 0.19 -5.81
N ILE A 146 -4.36 -0.26 -6.52
CA ILE A 146 -3.70 -1.55 -6.30
C ILE A 146 -3.05 -1.58 -4.91
N MET A 147 -2.33 -0.52 -4.54
CA MET A 147 -1.65 -0.43 -3.24
C MET A 147 -2.64 -0.40 -2.07
N ALA A 148 -3.76 0.31 -2.21
CA ALA A 148 -4.80 0.38 -1.18
C ALA A 148 -5.35 -0.99 -0.79
N LEU A 149 -5.56 -1.90 -1.76
CA LEU A 149 -5.98 -3.28 -1.49
C LEU A 149 -4.91 -4.04 -0.69
N ALA A 150 -3.65 -3.92 -1.08
CA ALA A 150 -2.55 -4.61 -0.44
C ALA A 150 -2.30 -4.13 1.01
N ASP A 151 -2.30 -2.81 1.21
CA ASP A 151 -2.08 -2.21 2.53
C ASP A 151 -3.20 -2.57 3.51
N VAL A 152 -4.45 -2.41 3.09
CA VAL A 152 -5.60 -2.74 3.95
C VAL A 152 -5.65 -4.24 4.24
N PHE A 153 -5.40 -5.10 3.26
CA PHE A 153 -5.39 -6.54 3.49
C PHE A 153 -4.30 -6.93 4.50
N ASP A 154 -3.06 -6.45 4.36
CA ASP A 154 -2.01 -6.68 5.34
C ASP A 154 -2.39 -6.17 6.73
N ALA A 155 -3.02 -5.00 6.81
CA ALA A 155 -3.50 -4.45 8.09
C ALA A 155 -4.61 -5.29 8.75
N LEU A 156 -5.36 -6.08 7.98
CA LEU A 156 -6.40 -6.96 8.50
C LEU A 156 -5.83 -8.28 9.01
N VAL A 157 -4.91 -8.91 8.27
CA VAL A 157 -4.41 -10.26 8.55
C VAL A 157 -3.13 -10.28 9.37
N SER A 158 -2.47 -9.13 9.59
CA SER A 158 -1.26 -9.05 10.40
C SER A 158 -1.57 -8.56 11.81
N LYS A 159 -0.91 -9.15 12.81
CA LYS A 159 -0.98 -8.71 14.19
C LYS A 159 -0.33 -7.33 14.32
N ARG A 160 -0.99 -6.41 15.03
CA ARG A 160 -0.45 -5.08 15.37
C ARG A 160 -0.43 -4.91 16.88
N CYS A 161 0.37 -3.97 17.40
CA CYS A 161 0.55 -3.76 18.84
C CYS A 161 -0.77 -3.58 19.62
N TYR A 162 -1.84 -3.14 18.96
CA TYR A 162 -3.14 -2.82 19.56
C TYR A 162 -4.30 -3.59 18.91
N LYS A 163 -4.04 -4.58 18.03
CA LYS A 163 -5.09 -5.33 17.35
C LYS A 163 -4.62 -6.73 16.99
N GLU A 164 -5.37 -7.73 17.41
CA GLU A 164 -5.18 -9.10 16.91
C GLU A 164 -5.52 -9.18 15.43
N ALA A 165 -4.85 -10.09 14.71
CA ALA A 165 -5.13 -10.37 13.32
C ALA A 165 -6.54 -10.94 13.15
N PHE A 166 -7.22 -10.55 12.07
CA PHE A 166 -8.41 -11.26 11.64
C PHE A 166 -8.01 -12.55 10.91
N GLY A 167 -8.85 -13.59 11.03
CA GLY A 167 -8.72 -14.74 10.13
C GLY A 167 -9.02 -14.34 8.68
N PHE A 168 -8.49 -15.11 7.73
CA PHE A 168 -8.60 -14.83 6.30
C PHE A 168 -10.06 -14.66 5.85
N ASP A 169 -11.00 -15.52 6.30
CA ASP A 169 -12.42 -15.41 5.95
C ASP A 169 -12.97 -14.02 6.25
N ARG A 170 -12.69 -13.49 7.45
CA ARG A 170 -13.15 -12.16 7.84
C ARG A 170 -12.45 -11.05 7.07
N ALA A 171 -11.16 -11.19 6.81
CA ALA A 171 -10.40 -10.20 6.02
C ALA A 171 -10.93 -10.10 4.59
N PHE A 172 -11.16 -11.24 3.92
CA PHE A 172 -11.74 -11.26 2.57
C PHE A 172 -13.18 -10.73 2.55
N SER A 173 -14.00 -11.06 3.56
CA SER A 173 -15.35 -10.47 3.69
C SER A 173 -15.31 -8.93 3.79
N ILE A 174 -14.37 -8.37 4.56
CA ILE A 174 -14.20 -6.91 4.67
C ILE A 174 -13.79 -6.29 3.34
N ILE A 175 -12.89 -6.92 2.59
CA ILE A 175 -12.52 -6.44 1.25
C ILE A 175 -13.74 -6.49 0.32
N GLU A 176 -14.51 -7.58 0.32
CA GLU A 176 -15.70 -7.74 -0.51
C GLU A 176 -16.78 -6.70 -0.17
N GLU A 177 -17.06 -6.48 1.11
CA GLU A 177 -17.99 -5.45 1.60
C GLU A 177 -17.55 -4.03 1.20
N GLY A 178 -16.24 -3.82 1.01
CA GLY A 178 -15.63 -2.56 0.62
C GLY A 178 -15.65 -2.25 -0.88
N LEU A 179 -16.06 -3.19 -1.74
CA LEU A 179 -16.09 -2.97 -3.19
C LEU A 179 -17.07 -1.84 -3.58
N GLY A 180 -16.64 -0.94 -4.44
CA GLY A 180 -17.42 0.23 -4.87
C GLY A 180 -17.52 1.33 -3.82
N THR A 181 -16.93 1.16 -2.63
CA THR A 181 -16.85 2.19 -1.57
C THR A 181 -15.41 2.51 -1.20
N GLN A 182 -14.72 1.61 -0.57
CA GLN A 182 -13.29 1.78 -0.26
C GLN A 182 -12.42 1.41 -1.45
N PHE A 183 -12.76 0.34 -2.14
CA PHE A 183 -11.95 -0.26 -3.19
C PHE A 183 -12.60 -0.15 -4.56
N ASP A 184 -11.76 -0.07 -5.58
CA ASP A 184 -12.16 -0.26 -6.96
C ASP A 184 -12.86 -1.63 -7.12
N PRO A 185 -14.11 -1.66 -7.63
CA PRO A 185 -14.87 -2.91 -7.68
C PRO A 185 -14.29 -3.94 -8.66
N VAL A 186 -13.61 -3.52 -9.71
CA VAL A 186 -13.00 -4.44 -10.69
C VAL A 186 -11.71 -5.01 -10.14
N LEU A 187 -10.79 -4.14 -9.68
CA LEU A 187 -9.53 -4.58 -9.06
C LEU A 187 -9.79 -5.43 -7.82
N GLY A 188 -10.78 -5.07 -7.01
CA GLY A 188 -11.13 -5.81 -5.81
C GLY A 188 -11.68 -7.21 -6.10
N LYS A 189 -12.50 -7.40 -7.14
CA LYS A 189 -12.93 -8.74 -7.58
C LYS A 189 -11.75 -9.61 -7.98
N LEU A 190 -10.83 -9.08 -8.80
CA LEU A 190 -9.62 -9.79 -9.20
C LEU A 190 -8.70 -10.09 -8.00
N PHE A 191 -8.66 -9.20 -7.01
CA PHE A 191 -7.96 -9.44 -5.74
C PHE A 191 -8.57 -10.61 -4.96
N LEU A 192 -9.90 -10.68 -4.86
CA LEU A 192 -10.59 -11.80 -4.17
C LEU A 192 -10.31 -13.14 -4.85
N GLU A 193 -10.13 -13.16 -6.16
CA GLU A 193 -9.74 -14.37 -6.90
C GLU A 193 -8.30 -14.83 -6.59
N CYS A 194 -7.44 -13.94 -6.07
CA CYS A 194 -6.08 -14.30 -5.62
C CYS A 194 -6.04 -14.95 -4.24
N ARG A 195 -7.19 -15.22 -3.60
CA ARG A 195 -7.28 -15.72 -2.23
C ARG A 195 -6.34 -16.91 -1.95
N PRO A 196 -6.27 -17.98 -2.77
CA PRO A 196 -5.42 -19.12 -2.47
C PRO A 196 -3.92 -18.78 -2.39
N GLU A 197 -3.46 -17.88 -3.28
CA GLU A 197 -2.07 -17.43 -3.32
C GLU A 197 -1.75 -16.51 -2.14
N LEU A 198 -2.69 -15.64 -1.78
CA LEU A 198 -2.55 -14.71 -0.66
C LEU A 198 -2.50 -15.46 0.68
N GLU A 199 -3.40 -16.42 0.92
CA GLU A 199 -3.37 -17.23 2.14
C GLU A 199 -2.06 -18.01 2.26
N ARG A 200 -1.59 -18.65 1.18
CA ARG A 200 -0.32 -19.36 1.15
C ARG A 200 0.85 -18.43 1.48
N LEU A 201 0.88 -17.23 0.89
CA LEU A 201 1.93 -16.24 1.15
C LEU A 201 2.08 -15.95 2.65
N TYR A 202 0.97 -15.67 3.34
CA TYR A 202 1.01 -15.31 4.75
C TYR A 202 1.38 -16.50 5.64
N ILE A 203 0.89 -17.70 5.35
CA ILE A 203 1.27 -18.93 6.08
C ILE A 203 2.79 -19.18 5.96
N GLU A 204 3.35 -19.10 4.75
CA GLU A 204 4.78 -19.29 4.52
C GLU A 204 5.66 -18.21 5.16
N MET A 205 5.13 -17.00 5.38
CA MET A 205 5.83 -15.91 6.05
C MET A 205 5.81 -16.01 7.58
N GLU A 206 4.77 -16.63 8.16
CA GLU A 206 4.68 -16.87 9.61
C GLU A 206 5.60 -18.01 10.08
N GLU A 207 5.95 -18.94 9.19
CA GLU A 207 6.82 -20.08 9.51
C GLU A 207 8.33 -19.73 9.51
N LYS A 208 8.70 -18.52 9.10
CA LYS A 208 10.11 -18.06 9.01
C LYS A 208 10.50 -17.13 10.15
#